data_cd39a6dee23aedcfc682e58204b56b8c
#
_entry.id   cd39a6dee23aedcfc682e58204b56b8c
#
_cell.length_a   1.000
_cell.length_b   1.000
_cell.length_c   1.000
_cell.angle_alpha   90.00
_cell.angle_beta   90.00
_cell.angle_gamma   90.00
#
_symmetry.space_group_name_H-M   'P 1'
#
loop_
_entity.id
_entity.type
_entity.pdbx_description
1 polymer ?
#
loop_
_entity_poly.entity_id
_entity_poly.type
_entity_poly.pdbx_seq_one_letter_code
_entity_poly.pdbx_strand_id
1 'polypeptide(L)'
;MFQLIDGKLVSQSVKDRIKDEVAVLKEQGKEITLAVIIVGDDPASRVYVNNKKKACEYVGFRSLEYALPAETTQEELIALIKELNDRDDVNGILCQLPVPKHIDDKAVIAAISVEKDVDAFSSYNVGKIMIGDYDFLPCTPAGVMEMLHYYDIAVEGKNCVVIGRSNIVGKPMSMLLLHENGTVTITHSRTKNLADITKQADILVAAVGRAKFVTADMVKDGAVVIDVGMNRDENGKLCGDVDFDSVKEKCSYITPVPGGVGPMTIAMLMQNTLKAYHIQNK
;
A
#
# COMPACT_ATOMS: atom_id res chain seq x y z
N MET A 1 20.88 10.21 17.24
CA MET A 1 21.22 9.72 15.88
C MET A 1 20.07 8.84 15.43
N PHE A 2 19.44 9.16 14.31
CA PHE A 2 18.31 8.39 13.76
C PHE A 2 18.80 7.27 12.86
N GLN A 3 17.95 6.26 12.63
CA GLN A 3 18.14 5.21 11.65
C GLN A 3 17.11 5.33 10.52
N LEU A 4 17.54 5.19 9.26
CA LEU A 4 16.64 5.16 8.12
C LEU A 4 15.97 3.78 8.01
N ILE A 5 14.66 3.80 7.80
CA ILE A 5 13.91 2.62 7.37
C ILE A 5 13.95 2.58 5.84
N ASP A 6 14.87 1.81 5.28
CA ASP A 6 15.05 1.70 3.82
C ASP A 6 14.02 0.72 3.23
N GLY A 7 12.94 1.29 2.69
CA GLY A 7 11.89 0.50 2.06
C GLY A 7 12.32 -0.17 0.75
N LYS A 8 13.38 0.32 0.08
CA LYS A 8 13.91 -0.36 -1.11
C LYS A 8 14.55 -1.68 -0.72
N LEU A 9 15.35 -1.68 0.38
CA LEU A 9 15.98 -2.88 0.90
C LEU A 9 14.94 -3.92 1.31
N VAL A 10 13.93 -3.52 2.09
CA VAL A 10 12.87 -4.42 2.56
C VAL A 10 12.03 -4.93 1.38
N SER A 11 11.65 -4.04 0.45
CA SER A 11 10.93 -4.42 -0.76
C SER A 11 11.69 -5.44 -1.61
N GLN A 12 13.02 -5.30 -1.68
CA GLN A 12 13.85 -6.25 -2.40
C GLN A 12 13.83 -7.62 -1.73
N SER A 13 14.02 -7.68 -0.41
CA SER A 13 13.95 -8.92 0.37
C SER A 13 12.61 -9.66 0.18
N VAL A 14 11.48 -8.92 0.21
CA VAL A 14 10.15 -9.53 -0.05
C VAL A 14 10.06 -10.09 -1.46
N LYS A 15 10.50 -9.34 -2.47
CA LYS A 15 10.45 -9.80 -3.86
C LYS A 15 11.38 -11.00 -4.11
N ASP A 16 12.51 -11.09 -3.43
CA ASP A 16 13.43 -12.21 -3.54
C ASP A 16 12.79 -13.50 -3.01
N ARG A 17 12.14 -13.44 -1.83
CA ARG A 17 11.37 -14.58 -1.29
C ARG A 17 10.27 -15.05 -2.24
N ILE A 18 9.52 -14.11 -2.82
CA ILE A 18 8.47 -14.42 -3.79
C ILE A 18 9.06 -15.08 -5.04
N LYS A 19 10.16 -14.52 -5.57
CA LYS A 19 10.83 -15.05 -6.75
C LYS A 19 11.30 -16.49 -6.57
N ASP A 20 11.87 -16.82 -5.40
CA ASP A 20 12.33 -18.17 -5.10
C ASP A 20 11.16 -19.16 -5.09
N GLU A 21 10.04 -18.81 -4.47
CA GLU A 21 8.83 -19.62 -4.45
C GLU A 21 8.22 -19.77 -5.84
N VAL A 22 8.15 -18.72 -6.63
CA VAL A 22 7.63 -18.73 -8.00
C VAL A 22 8.49 -19.59 -8.92
N ALA A 23 9.81 -19.61 -8.71
CA ALA A 23 10.70 -20.49 -9.47
C ALA A 23 10.33 -21.97 -9.29
N VAL A 24 10.06 -22.41 -8.06
CA VAL A 24 9.61 -23.77 -7.75
C VAL A 24 8.24 -24.08 -8.40
N LEU A 25 7.30 -23.12 -8.36
CA LEU A 25 5.99 -23.28 -9.00
C LEU A 25 6.10 -23.41 -10.52
N LYS A 26 6.99 -22.67 -11.14
CA LYS A 26 7.25 -22.75 -12.59
C LYS A 26 7.82 -24.10 -13.02
N GLU A 27 8.71 -24.71 -12.23
CA GLU A 27 9.20 -26.06 -12.49
C GLU A 27 8.07 -27.10 -12.49
N GLN A 28 6.98 -26.82 -11.78
CA GLN A 28 5.77 -27.63 -11.75
C GLN A 28 4.77 -27.28 -12.88
N GLY A 29 5.17 -26.39 -13.81
CA GLY A 29 4.30 -25.93 -14.90
C GLY A 29 3.19 -24.97 -14.45
N LYS A 30 3.34 -24.32 -13.29
CA LYS A 30 2.37 -23.34 -12.77
C LYS A 30 2.77 -21.92 -13.17
N GLU A 31 1.78 -21.11 -13.53
CA GLU A 31 1.96 -19.72 -13.87
C GLU A 31 1.08 -18.85 -12.96
N ILE A 32 1.63 -17.72 -12.49
CA ILE A 32 0.89 -16.75 -11.68
C ILE A 32 0.70 -15.49 -12.52
N THR A 33 -0.52 -15.02 -12.61
CA THR A 33 -0.88 -13.90 -13.48
C THR A 33 -1.54 -12.76 -12.70
N LEU A 34 -1.00 -11.55 -12.88
CA LEU A 34 -1.61 -10.30 -12.43
C LEU A 34 -2.16 -9.53 -13.62
N ALA A 35 -3.46 -9.24 -13.61
CA ALA A 35 -4.11 -8.34 -14.55
C ALA A 35 -4.13 -6.92 -13.97
N VAL A 36 -3.58 -5.95 -14.71
CA VAL A 36 -3.55 -4.53 -14.34
C VAL A 36 -4.34 -3.75 -15.36
N ILE A 37 -5.39 -3.06 -14.90
CA ILE A 37 -6.25 -2.22 -15.73
C ILE A 37 -5.89 -0.76 -15.45
N ILE A 38 -5.72 0.03 -16.50
CA ILE A 38 -5.57 1.49 -16.42
C ILE A 38 -6.54 2.13 -17.39
N VAL A 39 -7.25 3.17 -16.95
CA VAL A 39 -8.17 3.93 -17.80
C VAL A 39 -7.64 5.36 -17.96
N GLY A 40 -7.42 5.78 -19.21
CA GLY A 40 -6.83 7.07 -19.54
C GLY A 40 -5.30 7.08 -19.50
N ASP A 41 -4.74 8.28 -19.65
CA ASP A 41 -3.31 8.50 -19.88
C ASP A 41 -2.65 9.37 -18.79
N ASP A 42 -3.11 9.26 -17.54
CA ASP A 42 -2.46 9.98 -16.43
C ASP A 42 -0.99 9.56 -16.28
N PRO A 43 -0.03 10.48 -16.44
CA PRO A 43 1.40 10.14 -16.42
C PRO A 43 1.86 9.51 -15.10
N ALA A 44 1.28 9.92 -13.97
CA ALA A 44 1.63 9.36 -12.67
C ALA A 44 1.18 7.90 -12.59
N SER A 45 -0.06 7.60 -13.00
CA SER A 45 -0.60 6.24 -13.06
C SER A 45 0.23 5.34 -13.98
N ARG A 46 0.69 5.85 -15.13
CA ARG A 46 1.58 5.11 -16.05
C ARG A 46 2.90 4.70 -15.39
N VAL A 47 3.51 5.58 -14.62
CA VAL A 47 4.75 5.24 -13.88
C VAL A 47 4.50 4.08 -12.91
N TYR A 48 3.38 4.10 -12.18
CA TYR A 48 3.02 3.02 -11.26
C TYR A 48 2.77 1.70 -11.97
N VAL A 49 2.01 1.71 -13.08
CA VAL A 49 1.76 0.50 -13.89
C VAL A 49 3.07 -0.08 -14.42
N ASN A 50 3.97 0.75 -14.97
CA ASN A 50 5.27 0.30 -15.44
C ASN A 50 6.13 -0.32 -14.33
N ASN A 51 6.11 0.25 -13.12
CA ASN A 51 6.85 -0.31 -12.00
C ASN A 51 6.26 -1.65 -11.52
N LYS A 52 4.93 -1.81 -11.55
CA LYS A 52 4.24 -3.08 -11.26
C LYS A 52 4.62 -4.15 -12.28
N LYS A 53 4.63 -3.81 -13.58
CA LYS A 53 5.07 -4.70 -14.66
C LYS A 53 6.50 -5.20 -14.44
N LYS A 54 7.44 -4.30 -14.16
CA LYS A 54 8.83 -4.66 -13.83
C LYS A 54 8.92 -5.57 -12.60
N ALA A 55 8.09 -5.34 -11.59
CA ALA A 55 8.04 -6.20 -10.41
C ALA A 55 7.51 -7.60 -10.75
N CYS A 56 6.45 -7.71 -11.57
CA CYS A 56 5.97 -9.01 -12.08
C CYS A 56 7.06 -9.75 -12.85
N GLU A 57 7.75 -9.07 -13.76
CA GLU A 57 8.88 -9.64 -14.51
C GLU A 57 9.99 -10.14 -13.57
N TYR A 58 10.31 -9.35 -12.53
CA TYR A 58 11.35 -9.70 -11.57
C TYR A 58 11.02 -10.96 -10.75
N VAL A 59 9.79 -11.04 -10.23
CA VAL A 59 9.37 -12.19 -9.42
C VAL A 59 8.93 -13.38 -10.28
N GLY A 60 8.82 -13.20 -11.60
CA GLY A 60 8.47 -14.24 -12.55
C GLY A 60 6.97 -14.41 -12.78
N PHE A 61 6.14 -13.44 -12.44
CA PHE A 61 4.71 -13.44 -12.79
C PHE A 61 4.48 -13.07 -14.25
N ARG A 62 3.39 -13.57 -14.81
CA ARG A 62 2.81 -13.05 -16.04
C ARG A 62 2.04 -11.77 -15.72
N SER A 63 2.32 -10.70 -16.46
CA SER A 63 1.60 -9.43 -16.33
C SER A 63 0.72 -9.20 -17.54
N LEU A 64 -0.59 -9.05 -17.32
CA LEU A 64 -1.55 -8.65 -18.36
C LEU A 64 -1.90 -7.18 -18.12
N GLU A 65 -1.63 -6.33 -19.11
CA GLU A 65 -1.97 -4.91 -19.05
C GLU A 65 -3.15 -4.61 -19.97
N TYR A 66 -4.17 -3.99 -19.41
CA TYR A 66 -5.35 -3.50 -20.12
C TYR A 66 -5.36 -1.98 -20.06
N ALA A 67 -4.84 -1.34 -21.10
CA ALA A 67 -4.84 0.11 -21.24
C ALA A 67 -6.09 0.55 -21.99
N LEU A 68 -7.04 1.13 -21.28
CA LEU A 68 -8.32 1.55 -21.83
C LEU A 68 -8.31 3.06 -22.11
N PRO A 69 -9.01 3.53 -23.16
CA PRO A 69 -9.20 4.95 -23.44
C PRO A 69 -9.84 5.70 -22.28
N ALA A 70 -9.62 7.02 -22.19
CA ALA A 70 -10.20 7.86 -21.14
C ALA A 70 -11.74 7.93 -21.23
N GLU A 71 -12.30 7.70 -22.41
CA GLU A 71 -13.73 7.71 -22.70
C GLU A 71 -14.44 6.39 -22.36
N THR A 72 -13.69 5.36 -21.95
CA THR A 72 -14.24 4.06 -21.55
C THR A 72 -15.36 4.25 -20.55
N THR A 73 -16.52 3.67 -20.81
CA THR A 73 -17.67 3.75 -19.90
C THR A 73 -17.48 2.86 -18.68
N GLN A 74 -18.23 3.13 -17.63
CA GLN A 74 -18.25 2.28 -16.44
C GLN A 74 -18.71 0.86 -16.76
N GLU A 75 -19.69 0.71 -17.63
CA GLU A 75 -20.24 -0.57 -18.07
C GLU A 75 -19.18 -1.42 -18.81
N GLU A 76 -18.42 -0.81 -19.69
CA GLU A 76 -17.32 -1.49 -20.42
C GLU A 76 -16.22 -1.93 -19.47
N LEU A 77 -15.82 -1.06 -18.52
CA LEU A 77 -14.80 -1.40 -17.51
C LEU A 77 -15.27 -2.56 -16.61
N ILE A 78 -16.51 -2.51 -16.14
CA ILE A 78 -17.07 -3.58 -15.30
C ILE A 78 -17.22 -4.89 -16.08
N ALA A 79 -17.58 -4.82 -17.37
CA ALA A 79 -17.64 -6.00 -18.22
C ALA A 79 -16.26 -6.68 -18.35
N LEU A 80 -15.21 -5.91 -18.59
CA LEU A 80 -13.84 -6.43 -18.61
C LEU A 80 -13.44 -7.05 -17.24
N ILE A 81 -13.77 -6.40 -16.12
CA ILE A 81 -13.47 -6.95 -14.79
C ILE A 81 -14.18 -8.28 -14.58
N LYS A 82 -15.45 -8.41 -15.00
CA LYS A 82 -16.20 -9.67 -14.90
C LYS A 82 -15.55 -10.76 -15.77
N GLU A 83 -15.16 -10.46 -16.99
CA GLU A 83 -14.42 -11.39 -17.84
C GLU A 83 -13.15 -11.89 -17.14
N LEU A 84 -12.38 -10.98 -16.52
CA LEU A 84 -11.16 -11.33 -15.79
C LEU A 84 -11.44 -12.13 -14.51
N ASN A 85 -12.57 -11.89 -13.84
CA ASN A 85 -13.01 -12.69 -12.69
C ASN A 85 -13.23 -14.17 -13.09
N ASP A 86 -13.81 -14.40 -14.27
CA ASP A 86 -14.17 -15.75 -14.76
C ASP A 86 -12.97 -16.51 -15.35
N ARG A 87 -11.80 -15.87 -15.48
CA ARG A 87 -10.59 -16.48 -16.04
C ARG A 87 -9.78 -17.19 -14.97
N ASP A 88 -9.62 -18.51 -15.09
CA ASP A 88 -8.81 -19.34 -14.18
C ASP A 88 -7.31 -19.06 -14.29
N ASP A 89 -6.85 -18.51 -15.44
CA ASP A 89 -5.44 -18.14 -15.64
C ASP A 89 -5.09 -16.73 -15.12
N VAL A 90 -6.01 -16.03 -14.43
CA VAL A 90 -5.80 -14.73 -13.78
C VAL A 90 -5.99 -14.86 -12.28
N ASN A 91 -4.92 -14.66 -11.52
CA ASN A 91 -4.95 -14.82 -10.06
C ASN A 91 -5.23 -13.52 -9.30
N GLY A 92 -4.78 -12.38 -9.83
CA GLY A 92 -5.05 -11.08 -9.23
C GLY A 92 -5.52 -10.06 -10.26
N ILE A 93 -6.42 -9.18 -9.84
CA ILE A 93 -6.92 -8.06 -10.64
C ILE A 93 -6.67 -6.77 -9.88
N LEU A 94 -6.08 -5.80 -10.59
CA LEU A 94 -5.86 -4.46 -10.06
C LEU A 94 -6.38 -3.44 -11.08
N CYS A 95 -7.29 -2.58 -10.65
CA CYS A 95 -7.67 -1.39 -11.41
C CYS A 95 -6.93 -0.18 -10.83
N GLN A 96 -6.06 0.43 -11.64
CA GLN A 96 -5.24 1.56 -11.19
C GLN A 96 -6.12 2.79 -10.93
N LEU A 97 -6.17 3.22 -9.68
CA LEU A 97 -6.84 4.45 -9.28
C LEU A 97 -5.90 5.67 -9.39
N PRO A 98 -6.43 6.87 -9.62
CA PRO A 98 -7.85 7.16 -9.85
C PRO A 98 -8.33 6.81 -11.25
N VAL A 99 -9.60 6.44 -11.37
CA VAL A 99 -10.27 6.34 -12.68
C VAL A 99 -10.81 7.70 -13.12
N PRO A 100 -11.17 7.90 -14.42
CA PRO A 100 -11.83 9.12 -14.89
C PRO A 100 -13.11 9.44 -14.08
N LYS A 101 -13.42 10.73 -13.91
CA LYS A 101 -14.50 11.22 -13.02
C LYS A 101 -15.91 10.70 -13.33
N HIS A 102 -16.16 10.21 -14.53
CA HIS A 102 -17.46 9.65 -14.94
C HIS A 102 -17.63 8.17 -14.51
N ILE A 103 -16.57 7.56 -13.97
CA ILE A 103 -16.57 6.18 -13.45
C ILE A 103 -16.57 6.24 -11.92
N ASP A 104 -17.45 5.50 -11.28
CA ASP A 104 -17.49 5.34 -9.83
C ASP A 104 -16.42 4.31 -9.39
N ASP A 105 -15.38 4.77 -8.71
CA ASP A 105 -14.31 3.91 -8.18
C ASP A 105 -14.83 2.83 -7.23
N LYS A 106 -15.91 3.09 -6.49
CA LYS A 106 -16.51 2.10 -5.59
C LYS A 106 -17.19 0.98 -6.36
N ALA A 107 -17.88 1.31 -7.46
CA ALA A 107 -18.49 0.30 -8.32
C ALA A 107 -17.41 -0.58 -8.98
N VAL A 108 -16.28 0.01 -9.38
CA VAL A 108 -15.14 -0.71 -9.94
C VAL A 108 -14.54 -1.67 -8.90
N ILE A 109 -14.25 -1.18 -7.69
CA ILE A 109 -13.72 -2.02 -6.60
C ILE A 109 -14.67 -3.17 -6.26
N ALA A 110 -15.97 -2.88 -6.19
CA ALA A 110 -16.99 -3.89 -5.87
C ALA A 110 -17.18 -4.95 -6.97
N ALA A 111 -16.77 -4.67 -8.20
CA ALA A 111 -16.88 -5.60 -9.32
C ALA A 111 -15.76 -6.67 -9.32
N ILE A 112 -14.63 -6.40 -8.66
CA ILE A 112 -13.52 -7.37 -8.55
C ILE A 112 -13.91 -8.48 -7.57
N SER A 113 -13.74 -9.74 -7.97
CA SER A 113 -13.93 -10.89 -7.09
C SER A 113 -13.04 -10.80 -5.86
N VAL A 114 -13.58 -11.11 -4.68
CA VAL A 114 -12.87 -10.96 -3.41
C VAL A 114 -11.58 -11.79 -3.35
N GLU A 115 -11.53 -12.92 -4.06
CA GLU A 115 -10.37 -13.81 -4.14
C GLU A 115 -9.30 -13.30 -5.12
N LYS A 116 -9.62 -12.30 -5.95
CA LYS A 116 -8.72 -11.67 -6.92
C LYS A 116 -8.46 -10.19 -6.59
N ASP A 117 -9.07 -9.65 -5.53
CA ASP A 117 -8.88 -8.28 -5.04
C ASP A 117 -7.54 -8.15 -4.30
N VAL A 118 -6.46 -8.11 -5.06
CA VAL A 118 -5.08 -8.08 -4.52
C VAL A 118 -4.66 -6.73 -3.96
N ASP A 119 -5.44 -5.67 -4.16
CA ASP A 119 -5.31 -4.40 -3.44
C ASP A 119 -6.05 -4.41 -2.09
N ALA A 120 -6.95 -5.38 -1.87
CA ALA A 120 -7.77 -5.55 -0.67
C ALA A 120 -8.65 -4.33 -0.35
N PHE A 121 -9.26 -3.72 -1.37
CA PHE A 121 -10.10 -2.53 -1.22
C PHE A 121 -11.59 -2.83 -1.15
N SER A 122 -12.02 -4.06 -1.50
CA SER A 122 -13.42 -4.47 -1.41
C SER A 122 -13.94 -4.36 0.03
N SER A 123 -15.22 -4.06 0.17
CA SER A 123 -15.85 -3.99 1.50
C SER A 123 -15.75 -5.31 2.26
N TYR A 124 -15.68 -6.44 1.56
CA TYR A 124 -15.46 -7.75 2.16
C TYR A 124 -14.07 -7.86 2.80
N ASN A 125 -12.99 -7.59 2.05
CA ASN A 125 -11.62 -7.64 2.56
C ASN A 125 -11.40 -6.62 3.68
N VAL A 126 -11.92 -5.41 3.54
CA VAL A 126 -11.87 -4.38 4.60
C VAL A 126 -12.60 -4.85 5.88
N GLY A 127 -13.76 -5.50 5.74
CA GLY A 127 -14.50 -6.06 6.87
C GLY A 127 -13.70 -7.17 7.59
N LYS A 128 -13.06 -8.03 6.84
CA LYS A 128 -12.17 -9.10 7.39
C LYS A 128 -10.97 -8.51 8.15
N ILE A 129 -10.40 -7.40 7.69
CA ILE A 129 -9.33 -6.71 8.43
C ILE A 129 -9.85 -6.21 9.77
N MET A 130 -11.07 -5.66 9.82
CA MET A 130 -11.65 -5.14 11.06
C MET A 130 -11.76 -6.21 12.16
N ILE A 131 -12.05 -7.47 11.78
CA ILE A 131 -12.23 -8.59 12.73
C ILE A 131 -10.97 -9.46 12.90
N GLY A 132 -9.88 -9.16 12.18
CA GLY A 132 -8.62 -9.92 12.26
C GLY A 132 -8.60 -11.25 11.50
N ASP A 133 -9.60 -11.52 10.64
CA ASP A 133 -9.72 -12.74 9.82
C ASP A 133 -9.51 -12.43 8.33
N TYR A 134 -8.34 -11.92 7.98
CA TYR A 134 -8.03 -11.43 6.64
C TYR A 134 -7.17 -12.38 5.82
N ASP A 135 -7.51 -12.50 4.54
CA ASP A 135 -6.66 -13.14 3.53
C ASP A 135 -5.73 -12.11 2.88
N PHE A 136 -6.26 -10.96 2.49
CA PHE A 136 -5.49 -9.89 1.87
C PHE A 136 -5.46 -8.64 2.76
N LEU A 137 -4.35 -7.91 2.65
CA LEU A 137 -4.15 -6.62 3.30
C LEU A 137 -3.90 -5.55 2.23
N PRO A 138 -4.42 -4.33 2.40
CA PRO A 138 -4.05 -3.21 1.53
C PRO A 138 -2.53 -3.06 1.48
N CYS A 139 -2.00 -2.98 0.27
CA CYS A 139 -0.56 -3.12 0.03
C CYS A 139 0.29 -2.10 0.81
N THR A 140 -0.17 -0.86 0.94
CA THR A 140 0.57 0.19 1.65
C THR A 140 0.64 -0.06 3.15
N PRO A 141 -0.46 -0.29 3.88
CA PRO A 141 -0.41 -0.67 5.30
C PRO A 141 0.38 -1.96 5.56
N ALA A 142 0.19 -2.98 4.73
CA ALA A 142 0.97 -4.22 4.83
C ALA A 142 2.48 -3.97 4.69
N GLY A 143 2.87 -3.11 3.76
CA GLY A 143 4.26 -2.73 3.57
C GLY A 143 4.85 -1.97 4.76
N VAL A 144 4.05 -1.15 5.45
CA VAL A 144 4.48 -0.49 6.69
C VAL A 144 4.74 -1.53 7.79
N MET A 145 3.82 -2.49 7.98
CA MET A 145 4.02 -3.55 8.97
C MET A 145 5.25 -4.40 8.66
N GLU A 146 5.46 -4.81 7.40
CA GLU A 146 6.65 -5.56 6.98
C GLU A 146 7.95 -4.78 7.26
N MET A 147 7.96 -3.45 7.07
CA MET A 147 9.12 -2.63 7.44
C MET A 147 9.35 -2.59 8.95
N LEU A 148 8.29 -2.45 9.77
CA LEU A 148 8.43 -2.48 11.22
C LEU A 148 9.01 -3.82 11.69
N HIS A 149 8.52 -4.93 11.16
CA HIS A 149 9.04 -6.27 11.47
C HIS A 149 10.50 -6.44 11.02
N TYR A 150 10.83 -6.01 9.81
CA TYR A 150 12.21 -6.14 9.29
C TYR A 150 13.25 -5.43 10.14
N TYR A 151 12.87 -4.30 10.75
CA TYR A 151 13.74 -3.50 11.62
C TYR A 151 13.56 -3.84 13.11
N ASP A 152 12.86 -4.93 13.46
CA ASP A 152 12.57 -5.36 14.82
C ASP A 152 11.93 -4.25 15.69
N ILE A 153 11.08 -3.42 15.08
CA ILE A 153 10.37 -2.33 15.76
C ILE A 153 9.08 -2.90 16.34
N ALA A 154 9.06 -3.12 17.65
CA ALA A 154 7.90 -3.63 18.35
C ALA A 154 6.74 -2.61 18.36
N VAL A 155 5.54 -3.09 18.04
CA VAL A 155 4.28 -2.32 18.09
C VAL A 155 3.56 -2.55 19.43
N GLU A 156 3.72 -3.72 20.03
CA GLU A 156 3.08 -4.10 21.29
C GLU A 156 3.36 -3.09 22.39
N GLY A 157 2.28 -2.61 23.03
CA GLY A 157 2.32 -1.64 24.11
C GLY A 157 2.70 -0.21 23.71
N LYS A 158 2.88 0.07 22.42
CA LYS A 158 3.23 1.41 21.93
C LYS A 158 2.00 2.26 21.70
N ASN A 159 2.17 3.57 21.91
CA ASN A 159 1.19 4.56 21.50
C ASN A 159 1.38 4.89 20.03
N CYS A 160 0.46 4.44 19.19
CA CYS A 160 0.51 4.58 17.73
C CYS A 160 -0.47 5.68 17.30
N VAL A 161 0.01 6.68 16.59
CA VAL A 161 -0.85 7.72 16.03
C VAL A 161 -0.81 7.67 14.51
N VAL A 162 -1.98 7.57 13.89
CA VAL A 162 -2.14 7.61 12.44
C VAL A 162 -2.78 8.93 12.04
N ILE A 163 -2.06 9.74 11.25
CA ILE A 163 -2.59 10.98 10.67
C ILE A 163 -3.18 10.65 9.31
N GLY A 164 -4.50 10.56 9.22
CA GLY A 164 -5.24 10.17 8.03
C GLY A 164 -6.28 9.10 8.32
N ARG A 165 -7.39 9.11 7.55
CA ARG A 165 -8.51 8.17 7.74
C ARG A 165 -9.09 7.67 6.42
N SER A 166 -8.25 7.58 5.38
CA SER A 166 -8.69 6.99 4.12
C SER A 166 -9.03 5.52 4.27
N ASN A 167 -9.90 5.00 3.39
CA ASN A 167 -10.26 3.58 3.42
C ASN A 167 -9.11 2.68 2.95
N ILE A 168 -8.20 3.24 2.15
CA ILE A 168 -7.11 2.49 1.53
C ILE A 168 -5.81 2.50 2.35
N VAL A 169 -5.63 3.44 3.28
CA VAL A 169 -4.42 3.54 4.11
C VAL A 169 -4.76 3.76 5.59
N GLY A 170 -5.32 4.91 5.96
CA GLY A 170 -5.40 5.32 7.37
C GLY A 170 -6.18 4.37 8.26
N LYS A 171 -7.37 3.95 7.85
CA LYS A 171 -8.19 2.99 8.60
C LYS A 171 -7.54 1.60 8.68
N PRO A 172 -7.15 0.96 7.55
CA PRO A 172 -6.50 -0.35 7.62
C PRO A 172 -5.17 -0.30 8.39
N MET A 173 -4.35 0.74 8.22
CA MET A 173 -3.12 0.92 9.01
C MET A 173 -3.40 0.89 10.52
N SER A 174 -4.44 1.59 10.94
CA SER A 174 -4.83 1.63 12.35
C SER A 174 -5.25 0.27 12.89
N MET A 175 -5.95 -0.52 12.07
CA MET A 175 -6.34 -1.89 12.45
C MET A 175 -5.14 -2.83 12.54
N LEU A 176 -4.19 -2.73 11.61
CA LEU A 176 -2.98 -3.58 11.66
C LEU A 176 -2.13 -3.27 12.89
N LEU A 177 -1.94 -2.00 13.24
CA LEU A 177 -1.26 -1.61 14.48
C LEU A 177 -2.01 -2.10 15.73
N LEU A 178 -3.36 -2.07 15.72
CA LEU A 178 -4.18 -2.60 16.82
C LEU A 178 -4.03 -4.12 16.93
N HIS A 179 -4.01 -4.86 15.83
CA HIS A 179 -3.84 -6.32 15.82
C HIS A 179 -2.48 -6.74 16.39
N GLU A 180 -1.47 -5.88 16.33
CA GLU A 180 -0.17 -6.09 16.96
C GLU A 180 -0.07 -5.48 18.37
N ASN A 181 -1.20 -5.32 19.06
CA ASN A 181 -1.29 -4.85 20.46
C ASN A 181 -0.82 -3.40 20.66
N GLY A 182 -0.82 -2.57 19.62
CA GLY A 182 -0.61 -1.13 19.73
C GLY A 182 -1.85 -0.42 20.27
N THR A 183 -1.66 0.64 21.07
CA THR A 183 -2.73 1.58 21.42
C THR A 183 -2.86 2.62 20.31
N VAL A 184 -3.96 2.64 19.59
CA VAL A 184 -4.06 3.40 18.32
C VAL A 184 -4.99 4.60 18.43
N THR A 185 -4.49 5.76 18.02
CA THR A 185 -5.26 6.98 17.84
C THR A 185 -5.30 7.37 16.36
N ILE A 186 -6.49 7.47 15.78
CA ILE A 186 -6.69 7.96 14.39
C ILE A 186 -7.00 9.45 14.45
N THR A 187 -6.22 10.24 13.70
CA THR A 187 -6.44 11.70 13.58
C THR A 187 -6.78 12.08 12.12
N HIS A 188 -7.38 13.24 11.95
CA HIS A 188 -7.85 13.69 10.65
C HIS A 188 -8.00 15.22 10.60
N SER A 189 -8.39 15.79 9.47
CA SER A 189 -8.52 17.24 9.22
C SER A 189 -9.46 18.00 10.17
N ARG A 190 -10.25 17.29 10.97
CA ARG A 190 -11.15 17.89 11.98
C ARG A 190 -10.69 17.64 13.42
N THR A 191 -9.55 17.00 13.59
CA THR A 191 -8.95 16.78 14.92
C THR A 191 -8.46 18.11 15.48
N LYS A 192 -8.88 18.43 16.68
CA LYS A 192 -8.39 19.61 17.42
C LYS A 192 -7.07 19.26 18.11
N ASN A 193 -6.21 20.25 18.28
CA ASN A 193 -4.92 20.10 18.98
C ASN A 193 -4.09 18.93 18.45
N LEU A 194 -4.00 18.81 17.12
CA LEU A 194 -3.34 17.68 16.45
C LEU A 194 -1.90 17.46 16.97
N ALA A 195 -1.12 18.53 17.11
CA ALA A 195 0.27 18.45 17.58
C ALA A 195 0.39 17.85 18.98
N ASP A 196 -0.56 18.15 19.89
CA ASP A 196 -0.53 17.59 21.25
C ASP A 196 -0.80 16.08 21.27
N ILE A 197 -1.59 15.59 20.31
CA ILE A 197 -1.86 14.16 20.13
C ILE A 197 -0.66 13.47 19.51
N THR A 198 -0.11 14.02 18.42
CA THR A 198 0.98 13.40 17.69
C THR A 198 2.29 13.35 18.48
N LYS A 199 2.56 14.33 19.34
CA LYS A 199 3.69 14.33 20.29
C LYS A 199 3.69 13.18 21.29
N GLN A 200 2.58 12.47 21.46
CA GLN A 200 2.50 11.32 22.34
C GLN A 200 2.85 10.00 21.64
N ALA A 201 3.01 10.02 20.32
CA ALA A 201 3.22 8.83 19.52
C ALA A 201 4.62 8.25 19.71
N ASP A 202 4.69 6.98 20.07
CA ASP A 202 5.90 6.16 19.93
C ASP A 202 6.11 5.78 18.46
N ILE A 203 5.00 5.50 17.75
CA ILE A 203 4.98 5.25 16.30
C ILE A 203 3.99 6.23 15.68
N LEU A 204 4.49 7.09 14.80
CA LEU A 204 3.71 8.08 14.06
C LEU A 204 3.64 7.70 12.58
N VAL A 205 2.44 7.49 12.06
CA VAL A 205 2.21 7.23 10.62
C VAL A 205 1.54 8.43 10.00
N ALA A 206 2.20 9.09 9.04
CA ALA A 206 1.67 10.22 8.30
C ALA A 206 1.11 9.77 6.94
N ALA A 207 -0.19 9.94 6.72
CA ALA A 207 -0.92 9.54 5.52
C ALA A 207 -2.01 10.56 5.15
N VAL A 208 -1.60 11.83 4.95
CA VAL A 208 -2.52 12.97 4.70
C VAL A 208 -2.48 13.48 3.27
N GLY A 209 -1.44 13.12 2.48
CA GLY A 209 -1.25 13.60 1.11
C GLY A 209 -0.98 15.11 1.03
N ARG A 210 -0.22 15.65 1.98
CA ARG A 210 0.16 17.06 2.04
C ARG A 210 1.66 17.20 2.29
N ALA A 211 2.36 17.80 1.34
CA ALA A 211 3.81 17.99 1.41
C ALA A 211 4.24 18.67 2.72
N LYS A 212 5.18 18.03 3.44
CA LYS A 212 5.86 18.56 4.63
C LYS A 212 4.90 19.04 5.74
N PHE A 213 3.75 18.40 5.86
CA PHE A 213 2.71 18.76 6.84
C PHE A 213 3.13 18.47 8.27
N VAL A 214 3.84 17.35 8.52
CA VAL A 214 4.33 16.95 9.85
C VAL A 214 5.68 17.59 10.10
N THR A 215 5.74 18.47 11.09
CA THR A 215 6.92 19.23 11.48
C THR A 215 7.49 18.74 12.84
N ALA A 216 8.70 19.16 13.19
CA ALA A 216 9.39 18.72 14.40
C ALA A 216 8.60 18.96 15.69
N ASP A 217 7.78 20.02 15.75
CA ASP A 217 6.93 20.29 16.90
C ASP A 217 5.73 19.35 17.05
N MET A 218 5.48 18.49 16.08
CA MET A 218 4.45 17.44 16.09
C MET A 218 4.98 16.05 16.44
N VAL A 219 6.28 15.90 16.68
CA VAL A 219 6.92 14.58 16.84
C VAL A 219 7.53 14.47 18.25
N LYS A 220 7.32 13.33 18.89
CA LYS A 220 7.95 12.94 20.17
C LYS A 220 9.43 12.63 19.93
N ASP A 221 10.29 13.00 20.89
CA ASP A 221 11.69 12.61 20.85
C ASP A 221 11.84 11.08 20.96
N GLY A 222 12.60 10.49 20.05
CA GLY A 222 12.79 9.05 19.96
C GLY A 222 11.67 8.29 19.24
N ALA A 223 10.68 8.97 18.65
CA ALA A 223 9.60 8.32 17.91
C ALA A 223 10.09 7.59 16.65
N VAL A 224 9.34 6.57 16.26
CA VAL A 224 9.40 5.98 14.92
C VAL A 224 8.44 6.74 14.01
N VAL A 225 8.92 7.27 12.89
CA VAL A 225 8.12 8.06 11.96
C VAL A 225 8.02 7.38 10.61
N ILE A 226 6.81 7.02 10.20
CA ILE A 226 6.51 6.40 8.92
C ILE A 226 5.78 7.41 8.04
N ASP A 227 6.43 7.82 6.97
CA ASP A 227 5.88 8.73 5.98
C ASP A 227 5.32 7.96 4.79
N VAL A 228 4.00 7.93 4.67
CA VAL A 228 3.27 7.29 3.56
C VAL A 228 3.05 8.27 2.40
N GLY A 229 3.22 9.56 2.66
CA GLY A 229 2.95 10.62 1.69
C GLY A 229 3.82 10.51 0.44
N MET A 230 3.21 10.82 -0.70
CA MET A 230 3.93 10.97 -1.96
C MET A 230 3.43 12.24 -2.65
N ASN A 231 4.14 13.31 -2.45
CA ASN A 231 3.80 14.64 -2.92
C ASN A 231 4.91 15.19 -3.82
N ARG A 232 4.66 16.34 -4.41
CA ARG A 232 5.68 17.19 -5.02
C ARG A 232 5.76 18.51 -4.27
N ASP A 233 6.96 18.95 -3.99
CA ASP A 233 7.19 20.27 -3.42
C ASP A 233 7.02 21.39 -4.49
N GLU A 234 7.21 22.62 -4.11
CA GLU A 234 7.13 23.80 -4.97
C GLU A 234 8.09 23.77 -6.18
N ASN A 235 9.16 23.00 -6.08
CA ASN A 235 10.15 22.79 -7.15
C ASN A 235 9.85 21.54 -7.99
N GLY A 236 8.72 20.87 -7.75
CA GLY A 236 8.35 19.62 -8.43
C GLY A 236 9.11 18.37 -7.95
N LYS A 237 9.96 18.47 -6.92
CA LYS A 237 10.70 17.35 -6.34
C LYS A 237 9.78 16.50 -5.48
N LEU A 238 9.94 15.17 -5.56
CA LEU A 238 9.20 14.24 -4.71
C LEU A 238 9.55 14.47 -3.23
N CYS A 239 8.52 14.56 -2.41
CA CYS A 239 8.62 14.66 -0.96
C CYS A 239 7.45 13.94 -0.29
N GLY A 240 7.55 13.70 1.00
CA GLY A 240 6.51 13.08 1.81
C GLY A 240 5.57 14.07 2.49
N ASP A 241 4.76 13.52 3.39
CA ASP A 241 3.92 14.29 4.31
C ASP A 241 4.73 14.87 5.48
N VAL A 242 5.92 14.32 5.73
CA VAL A 242 6.82 14.71 6.81
C VAL A 242 7.87 15.69 6.29
N ASP A 243 8.12 16.76 7.03
CA ASP A 243 9.29 17.62 6.82
C ASP A 243 10.53 16.91 7.34
N PHE A 244 11.07 16.04 6.49
CA PHE A 244 12.14 15.09 6.82
C PHE A 244 13.32 15.76 7.52
N ASP A 245 13.78 16.91 7.00
CA ASP A 245 14.97 17.57 7.52
C ASP A 245 14.77 18.16 8.91
N SER A 246 13.57 18.64 9.23
CA SER A 246 13.25 19.17 10.56
C SER A 246 12.96 18.06 11.58
N VAL A 247 12.48 16.88 11.12
CA VAL A 247 11.97 15.81 11.99
C VAL A 247 13.02 14.73 12.30
N LYS A 248 13.93 14.43 11.36
CA LYS A 248 14.86 13.29 11.45
C LYS A 248 15.68 13.23 12.74
N GLU A 249 16.16 14.37 13.23
CA GLU A 249 17.01 14.40 14.44
C GLU A 249 16.22 14.11 15.74
N LYS A 250 14.89 14.15 15.68
CA LYS A 250 14.01 13.78 16.81
C LYS A 250 13.65 12.30 16.82
N CYS A 251 13.84 11.60 15.72
CA CYS A 251 13.41 10.22 15.54
C CYS A 251 14.45 9.21 16.03
N SER A 252 13.98 8.03 16.46
CA SER A 252 14.81 6.83 16.50
C SER A 252 14.89 6.19 15.10
N TYR A 253 13.75 6.13 14.40
CA TYR A 253 13.63 5.62 13.04
C TYR A 253 12.76 6.54 12.19
N ILE A 254 13.09 6.67 10.90
CA ILE A 254 12.28 7.44 9.96
C ILE A 254 12.38 6.86 8.55
N THR A 255 11.26 6.84 7.80
CA THR A 255 11.26 6.49 6.38
C THR A 255 11.61 7.69 5.52
N PRO A 256 12.45 7.54 4.47
CA PRO A 256 12.69 8.58 3.48
C PRO A 256 11.59 8.62 2.42
N VAL A 257 11.39 9.77 1.79
CA VAL A 257 10.59 9.90 0.55
C VAL A 257 11.42 10.64 -0.49
N PRO A 258 11.69 9.99 -1.64
CA PRO A 258 11.35 8.62 -2.06
C PRO A 258 12.22 7.55 -1.37
N GLY A 259 11.76 6.28 -1.45
CA GLY A 259 12.55 5.11 -1.03
C GLY A 259 12.11 4.45 0.28
N GLY A 260 11.09 5.01 0.96
CA GLY A 260 10.44 4.38 2.12
C GLY A 260 9.25 3.50 1.71
N VAL A 261 8.05 3.94 2.02
CA VAL A 261 6.81 3.15 1.86
C VAL A 261 6.48 2.82 0.39
N GLY A 262 6.75 3.72 -0.56
CA GLY A 262 6.38 3.53 -1.97
C GLY A 262 6.84 2.20 -2.59
N PRO A 263 8.12 1.80 -2.48
CA PRO A 263 8.59 0.49 -2.97
C PRO A 263 7.87 -0.70 -2.34
N MET A 264 7.46 -0.60 -1.07
CA MET A 264 6.78 -1.66 -0.34
C MET A 264 5.38 -1.95 -0.90
N THR A 265 4.64 -0.92 -1.33
CA THR A 265 3.32 -1.10 -1.93
C THR A 265 3.36 -2.08 -3.11
N ILE A 266 4.40 -1.99 -3.94
CA ILE A 266 4.57 -2.89 -5.10
C ILE A 266 4.97 -4.30 -4.65
N ALA A 267 5.85 -4.42 -3.66
CA ALA A 267 6.25 -5.73 -3.14
C ALA A 267 5.08 -6.47 -2.50
N MET A 268 4.25 -5.76 -1.73
CA MET A 268 3.07 -6.37 -1.11
C MET A 268 1.97 -6.71 -2.12
N LEU A 269 1.88 -5.99 -3.24
CA LEU A 269 1.02 -6.40 -4.35
C LEU A 269 1.46 -7.75 -4.94
N MET A 270 2.76 -7.98 -5.11
CA MET A 270 3.28 -9.29 -5.53
C MET A 270 2.96 -10.36 -4.50
N GLN A 271 3.12 -10.06 -3.21
CA GLN A 271 2.78 -10.99 -2.11
C GLN A 271 1.30 -11.36 -2.11
N ASN A 272 0.40 -10.38 -2.26
CA ASN A 272 -1.04 -10.64 -2.34
C ASN A 272 -1.40 -11.46 -3.60
N THR A 273 -0.74 -11.22 -4.73
CA THR A 273 -0.98 -11.97 -5.97
C THR A 273 -0.55 -13.45 -5.82
N LEU A 274 0.60 -13.70 -5.19
CA LEU A 274 1.04 -15.05 -4.85
C LEU A 274 0.06 -15.73 -3.89
N LYS A 275 -0.39 -15.03 -2.86
CA LYS A 275 -1.40 -15.54 -1.91
C LYS A 275 -2.73 -15.85 -2.60
N ALA A 276 -3.16 -15.00 -3.53
CA ALA A 276 -4.36 -15.23 -4.33
C ALA A 276 -4.25 -16.53 -5.15
N TYR A 277 -3.10 -16.76 -5.77
CA TYR A 277 -2.83 -18.03 -6.45
C TYR A 277 -2.99 -19.23 -5.51
N HIS A 278 -2.43 -19.18 -4.32
CA HIS A 278 -2.56 -20.29 -3.35
C HIS A 278 -3.99 -20.50 -2.86
N ILE A 279 -4.77 -19.44 -2.69
CA ILE A 279 -6.17 -19.55 -2.27
C ILE A 279 -7.01 -20.23 -3.36
N GLN A 280 -6.77 -19.89 -4.62
CA GLN A 280 -7.51 -20.42 -5.78
C GLN A 280 -7.10 -21.86 -6.17
N ASN A 281 -5.99 -22.36 -5.65
CA ASN A 281 -5.43 -23.68 -5.98
C ASN A 281 -5.31 -24.63 -4.76
N LYS A 282 -6.12 -24.39 -3.72
CA LYS A 282 -6.20 -25.25 -2.53
C LYS A 282 -6.94 -26.57 -2.80
#